data_8486af828671129b55f5b9c481831ae6
#
_entry.id   8486af828671129b55f5b9c481831ae6
#
_cell.length_a   1.000
_cell.length_b   1.000
_cell.length_c   1.000
_cell.angle_alpha   90.00
_cell.angle_beta   90.00
_cell.angle_gamma   90.00
#
_symmetry.space_group_name_H-M   'P 1'
#
loop_
_entity.id
_entity.type
_entity.pdbx_description
1 polymer ?
#
loop_
_entity_poly.entity_id
_entity_poly.type
_entity_poly.pdbx_seq_one_letter_code
_entity_poly.pdbx_strand_id
1 'polypeptide(L)'
;MPTEFRLKLLAEREVPLPRFTGYISRGLLLNMMSRAKPDEASRLHEPNEPKPYSVTPLFFKSKLKAESGYLLDPAYPCEVAFRFLEDGLAKLALDCLSERDRFLVIDAFFQVESIEVRHESYEDLEAEAKPIEAFRLYFRTPTYFKELGSPFHSLFPEPQRIFPGLLKLWNRSSGRGGLKDPSEYRAWISKSLGVSGHELSTRQVLMGKKKALGFTGWASYEALGGGEWAKLTWLMAKFAEYSNVGGNRTGGFGVVRFEPKAEGAARPPRGPEGAA
;
A
#
# COMPACT_ATOMS: atom_id res chain seq x y z
N MET A 1 -11.92 -9.84 -5.82
CA MET A 1 -12.28 -9.01 -4.63
C MET A 1 -11.00 -8.63 -3.89
N PRO A 2 -10.77 -7.34 -3.61
CA PRO A 2 -9.69 -6.93 -2.72
C PRO A 2 -9.85 -7.60 -1.35
N THR A 3 -8.81 -8.32 -0.91
CA THR A 3 -8.81 -9.07 0.34
C THR A 3 -7.53 -8.82 1.11
N GLU A 4 -7.63 -8.50 2.40
CA GLU A 4 -6.50 -8.35 3.31
C GLU A 4 -6.54 -9.47 4.36
N PHE A 5 -5.43 -10.18 4.51
CA PHE A 5 -5.15 -11.04 5.65
C PHE A 5 -4.16 -10.34 6.56
N ARG A 6 -4.61 -9.99 7.75
CA ARG A 6 -3.79 -9.37 8.78
C ARG A 6 -3.45 -10.42 9.83
N LEU A 7 -2.18 -10.73 9.94
CA LEU A 7 -1.67 -11.75 10.84
C LEU A 7 -1.02 -11.09 12.05
N LYS A 8 -1.36 -11.58 13.23
CA LYS A 8 -0.58 -11.39 14.44
C LYS A 8 0.27 -12.62 14.68
N LEU A 9 1.54 -12.41 14.86
CA LEU A 9 2.55 -13.46 14.95
C LEU A 9 3.37 -13.28 16.23
N LEU A 10 3.59 -14.34 17.01
CA LEU A 10 4.48 -14.36 18.16
C LEU A 10 5.80 -15.06 17.80
N ALA A 11 6.90 -14.37 17.98
CA ALA A 11 8.21 -14.97 17.78
C ALA A 11 8.59 -15.86 18.97
N GLU A 12 9.21 -17.01 18.69
CA GLU A 12 9.65 -17.94 19.75
C GLU A 12 10.84 -17.41 20.57
N ARG A 13 11.57 -16.44 20.02
CA ARG A 13 12.74 -15.81 20.64
C ARG A 13 13.01 -14.43 20.08
N GLU A 14 13.97 -13.73 20.68
CA GLU A 14 14.49 -12.48 20.13
C GLU A 14 15.09 -12.69 18.73
N VAL A 15 14.78 -11.78 17.81
CA VAL A 15 15.26 -11.85 16.42
C VAL A 15 15.78 -10.49 16.00
N PRO A 16 17.03 -10.40 15.50
CA PRO A 16 17.53 -9.17 14.90
C PRO A 16 16.85 -8.91 13.55
N LEU A 17 16.11 -7.81 13.45
CA LEU A 17 15.39 -7.40 12.26
C LEU A 17 15.96 -6.10 11.70
N PRO A 18 16.01 -5.93 10.37
CA PRO A 18 16.41 -4.67 9.76
C PRO A 18 15.40 -3.56 10.08
N ARG A 19 15.83 -2.31 9.92
CA ARG A 19 14.95 -1.14 10.14
C ARG A 19 13.70 -1.12 9.26
N PHE A 20 13.78 -1.76 8.09
CA PHE A 20 12.65 -1.91 7.17
C PHE A 20 12.47 -3.39 6.82
N THR A 21 11.33 -3.94 7.16
CA THR A 21 11.01 -5.37 7.13
C THR A 21 10.11 -5.78 5.95
N GLY A 22 9.81 -4.87 5.03
CA GLY A 22 8.89 -5.15 3.92
C GLY A 22 9.32 -6.32 3.03
N TYR A 23 10.64 -6.52 2.83
CA TYR A 23 11.15 -7.67 2.10
C TYR A 23 11.04 -8.98 2.87
N ILE A 24 11.10 -8.91 4.20
CA ILE A 24 10.83 -10.08 5.06
C ILE A 24 9.38 -10.51 4.87
N SER A 25 8.45 -9.56 4.93
CA SER A 25 7.02 -9.82 4.69
C SER A 25 6.77 -10.42 3.31
N ARG A 26 7.40 -9.85 2.27
CA ARG A 26 7.33 -10.42 0.91
C ARG A 26 7.90 -11.83 0.85
N GLY A 27 9.06 -12.05 1.46
CA GLY A 27 9.70 -13.37 1.52
C GLY A 27 8.82 -14.39 2.22
N LEU A 28 8.20 -14.01 3.33
CA LEU A 28 7.25 -14.85 4.06
C LEU A 28 6.07 -15.26 3.17
N LEU A 29 5.41 -14.29 2.51
CA LEU A 29 4.30 -14.56 1.60
C LEU A 29 4.71 -15.50 0.46
N LEU A 30 5.79 -15.20 -0.24
CA LEU A 30 6.21 -15.97 -1.40
C LEU A 30 6.69 -17.39 -1.01
N ASN A 31 7.35 -17.54 0.14
CA ASN A 31 7.71 -18.86 0.67
C ASN A 31 6.47 -19.69 1.01
N MET A 32 5.47 -19.07 1.62
CA MET A 32 4.19 -19.70 1.92
C MET A 32 3.52 -20.20 0.62
N MET A 33 3.41 -19.34 -0.39
CA MET A 33 2.75 -19.66 -1.66
C MET A 33 3.54 -20.67 -2.51
N SER A 34 4.86 -20.58 -2.54
CA SER A 34 5.70 -21.47 -3.35
C SER A 34 5.63 -22.94 -2.92
N ARG A 35 5.31 -23.20 -1.66
CA ARG A 35 5.14 -24.56 -1.14
C ARG A 35 3.81 -25.18 -1.53
N ALA A 36 2.77 -24.37 -1.75
CA ALA A 36 1.45 -24.84 -2.16
C ALA A 36 1.29 -24.87 -3.68
N LYS A 37 1.76 -23.82 -4.38
CA LYS A 37 1.70 -23.68 -5.84
C LYS A 37 2.94 -22.98 -6.38
N PRO A 38 4.01 -23.73 -6.73
CA PRO A 38 5.27 -23.17 -7.23
C PRO A 38 5.09 -22.29 -8.47
N ASP A 39 4.20 -22.67 -9.39
CA ASP A 39 3.94 -21.93 -10.64
C ASP A 39 3.36 -20.53 -10.36
N GLU A 40 2.40 -20.43 -9.43
CA GLU A 40 1.84 -19.15 -9.03
C GLU A 40 2.87 -18.26 -8.34
N ALA A 41 3.71 -18.83 -7.47
CA ALA A 41 4.79 -18.10 -6.85
C ALA A 41 5.78 -17.59 -7.90
N SER A 42 6.08 -18.37 -8.94
CA SER A 42 6.93 -17.97 -10.06
C SER A 42 6.31 -16.81 -10.85
N ARG A 43 5.01 -16.89 -11.18
CA ARG A 43 4.25 -15.79 -11.82
C ARG A 43 4.34 -14.48 -11.02
N LEU A 44 4.28 -14.57 -9.70
CA LEU A 44 4.41 -13.41 -8.82
C LEU A 44 5.83 -12.83 -8.78
N HIS A 45 6.84 -13.57 -9.21
CA HIS A 45 8.22 -13.11 -9.33
C HIS A 45 8.56 -12.48 -10.68
N GLU A 46 7.76 -12.70 -11.74
CA GLU A 46 8.06 -12.18 -13.07
C GLU A 46 8.31 -10.67 -13.08
N PRO A 47 9.38 -10.20 -13.72
CA PRO A 47 9.68 -8.78 -13.78
C PRO A 47 8.67 -8.03 -14.68
N ASN A 48 8.58 -6.70 -14.50
CA ASN A 48 7.87 -5.76 -15.38
C ASN A 48 6.35 -5.84 -15.44
N GLU A 49 5.71 -6.72 -14.66
CA GLU A 49 4.26 -6.76 -14.56
C GLU A 49 3.76 -6.15 -13.24
N PRO A 50 2.67 -5.36 -13.26
CA PRO A 50 2.00 -4.93 -12.04
C PRO A 50 1.51 -6.14 -11.27
N LYS A 51 1.98 -6.31 -10.05
CA LYS A 51 1.61 -7.47 -9.23
C LYS A 51 0.24 -7.28 -8.59
N PRO A 52 -0.63 -8.31 -8.61
CA PRO A 52 -1.96 -8.25 -8.05
C PRO A 52 -1.98 -8.45 -6.52
N TYR A 53 -0.90 -8.09 -5.85
CA TYR A 53 -0.80 -8.13 -4.40
C TYR A 53 0.06 -6.99 -3.85
N SER A 54 -0.12 -6.70 -2.59
CA SER A 54 0.76 -5.84 -1.81
C SER A 54 0.97 -6.42 -0.41
N VAL A 55 2.01 -5.93 0.29
CA VAL A 55 2.26 -6.32 1.68
C VAL A 55 2.50 -5.09 2.54
N THR A 56 2.31 -5.22 3.85
CA THR A 56 2.89 -4.28 4.81
C THR A 56 4.26 -4.77 5.27
N PRO A 57 5.15 -3.90 5.76
CA PRO A 57 6.26 -4.37 6.59
C PRO A 57 5.73 -5.18 7.79
N LEU A 58 6.57 -6.05 8.33
CA LEU A 58 6.32 -6.67 9.62
C LEU A 58 6.52 -5.58 10.69
N PHE A 59 5.44 -5.14 11.32
CA PHE A 59 5.47 -4.20 12.44
C PHE A 59 5.67 -4.99 13.74
N PHE A 60 6.59 -4.52 14.58
CA PHE A 60 6.93 -5.20 15.81
C PHE A 60 7.40 -4.21 16.89
N LYS A 61 7.33 -4.62 18.15
CA LYS A 61 7.94 -3.91 19.26
C LYS A 61 9.39 -4.34 19.39
N SER A 62 10.30 -3.38 19.53
CA SER A 62 11.71 -3.67 19.71
C SER A 62 12.11 -3.55 21.18
N LYS A 63 12.94 -4.47 21.64
CA LYS A 63 13.58 -4.45 22.97
C LYS A 63 14.79 -3.51 22.98
N LEU A 64 15.58 -3.57 21.91
CA LEU A 64 16.79 -2.77 21.74
C LEU A 64 16.91 -2.26 20.29
N LYS A 65 17.53 -1.08 20.16
CA LYS A 65 17.95 -0.53 18.87
C LYS A 65 19.42 -0.90 18.66
N ALA A 66 19.69 -1.61 17.56
CA ALA A 66 21.05 -1.93 17.13
C ALA A 66 21.47 -0.99 15.99
N GLU A 67 22.77 -0.95 15.67
CA GLU A 67 23.32 -0.12 14.60
C GLU A 67 22.69 -0.43 13.23
N SER A 68 22.49 -1.70 12.92
CA SER A 68 21.93 -2.19 11.64
C SER A 68 20.42 -2.46 11.66
N GLY A 69 19.74 -2.33 12.80
CA GLY A 69 18.32 -2.67 12.92
C GLY A 69 17.77 -2.59 14.32
N TYR A 70 16.92 -3.53 14.67
CA TYR A 70 16.22 -3.62 15.94
C TYR A 70 16.18 -5.08 16.42
N LEU A 71 16.30 -5.30 17.71
CA LEU A 71 16.05 -6.59 18.32
C LEU A 71 14.56 -6.71 18.67
N LEU A 72 13.86 -7.63 18.00
CA LEU A 72 12.45 -7.89 18.24
C LEU A 72 12.24 -8.40 19.67
N ASP A 73 11.20 -7.88 20.34
CA ASP A 73 10.77 -8.34 21.66
C ASP A 73 9.70 -9.43 21.52
N PRO A 74 9.98 -10.71 21.83
CA PRO A 74 9.06 -11.80 21.67
C PRO A 74 7.87 -11.76 22.65
N ALA A 75 7.89 -10.90 23.66
CA ALA A 75 6.77 -10.70 24.59
C ALA A 75 5.57 -9.99 23.94
N TYR A 76 5.73 -9.46 22.72
CA TYR A 76 4.69 -8.72 22.01
C TYR A 76 4.48 -9.30 20.61
N PRO A 77 3.22 -9.39 20.15
CA PRO A 77 2.95 -9.84 18.79
C PRO A 77 3.48 -8.86 17.75
N CYS A 78 3.91 -9.42 16.63
CA CYS A 78 4.20 -8.70 15.40
C CYS A 78 2.97 -8.68 14.51
N GLU A 79 2.83 -7.68 13.69
CA GLU A 79 1.72 -7.56 12.73
C GLU A 79 2.24 -7.44 11.31
N VAL A 80 1.66 -8.22 10.40
CA VAL A 80 1.89 -8.13 8.96
C VAL A 80 0.57 -8.28 8.22
N ALA A 81 0.38 -7.54 7.13
CA ALA A 81 -0.77 -7.73 6.26
C ALA A 81 -0.35 -8.13 4.85
N PHE A 82 -1.04 -9.13 4.31
CA PHE A 82 -0.98 -9.55 2.92
C PHE A 82 -2.29 -9.16 2.24
N ARG A 83 -2.19 -8.48 1.11
CA ARG A 83 -3.33 -7.93 0.40
C ARG A 83 -3.34 -8.44 -1.03
N PHE A 84 -4.46 -8.97 -1.44
CA PHE A 84 -4.65 -9.56 -2.77
C PHE A 84 -5.74 -8.80 -3.51
N LEU A 85 -5.53 -8.61 -4.80
CA LEU A 85 -6.47 -7.94 -5.69
C LEU A 85 -7.22 -8.94 -6.59
N GLU A 86 -6.84 -10.21 -6.56
CA GLU A 86 -7.43 -11.31 -7.33
C GLU A 86 -7.90 -12.41 -6.39
N ASP A 87 -9.11 -12.93 -6.60
CA ASP A 87 -9.75 -13.93 -5.75
C ASP A 87 -8.97 -15.24 -5.68
N GLY A 88 -8.42 -15.70 -6.79
CA GLY A 88 -7.64 -16.92 -6.85
C GLY A 88 -6.40 -16.89 -5.94
N LEU A 89 -5.74 -15.71 -5.86
CA LEU A 89 -4.59 -15.53 -4.96
C LEU A 89 -5.02 -15.43 -3.50
N ALA A 90 -6.12 -14.75 -3.22
CA ALA A 90 -6.65 -14.66 -1.86
C ALA A 90 -7.05 -16.05 -1.34
N LYS A 91 -7.73 -16.86 -2.16
CA LYS A 91 -8.10 -18.24 -1.81
C LYS A 91 -6.85 -19.09 -1.55
N LEU A 92 -5.87 -19.05 -2.44
CA LEU A 92 -4.61 -19.80 -2.26
C LEU A 92 -3.90 -19.40 -0.95
N ALA A 93 -3.86 -18.10 -0.65
CA ALA A 93 -3.26 -17.63 0.60
C ALA A 93 -4.03 -18.12 1.83
N LEU A 94 -5.37 -18.14 1.79
CA LEU A 94 -6.20 -18.66 2.86
C LEU A 94 -5.96 -20.15 3.09
N ASP A 95 -5.90 -20.94 2.01
CA ASP A 95 -5.60 -22.37 2.08
C ASP A 95 -4.23 -22.60 2.76
N CYS A 96 -3.19 -21.84 2.33
CA CYS A 96 -1.85 -21.92 2.93
C CYS A 96 -1.81 -21.52 4.41
N LEU A 97 -2.60 -20.53 4.81
CA LEU A 97 -2.68 -20.06 6.19
C LEU A 97 -3.44 -21.03 7.09
N SER A 98 -4.45 -21.72 6.53
CA SER A 98 -5.25 -22.72 7.27
C SER A 98 -4.47 -24.01 7.58
N GLU A 99 -3.47 -24.33 6.79
CA GLU A 99 -2.65 -25.54 6.96
C GLU A 99 -1.52 -25.37 7.98
N ARG A 100 -1.26 -24.16 8.46
CA ARG A 100 -0.07 -23.87 9.27
C ARG A 100 -0.35 -22.87 10.37
N ASP A 101 0.16 -23.21 11.53
CA ASP A 101 0.10 -22.40 12.74
C ASP A 101 1.40 -21.60 13.01
N ARG A 102 2.48 -21.87 12.24
CA ARG A 102 3.77 -21.22 12.42
C ARG A 102 4.55 -21.05 11.10
N PHE A 103 5.35 -20.01 11.06
CA PHE A 103 6.18 -19.66 9.91
C PHE A 103 7.62 -19.38 10.31
N LEU A 104 8.57 -19.83 9.48
CA LEU A 104 9.97 -19.46 9.63
C LEU A 104 10.20 -18.05 9.05
N VAL A 105 10.63 -17.12 9.91
CA VAL A 105 11.01 -15.77 9.53
C VAL A 105 12.47 -15.55 9.89
N ILE A 106 13.31 -15.36 8.87
CA ILE A 106 14.80 -15.37 8.98
C ILE A 106 15.27 -16.72 9.53
N ASP A 107 15.47 -16.84 10.83
CA ASP A 107 16.02 -18.01 11.52
C ASP A 107 15.25 -18.40 12.79
N ALA A 108 14.04 -17.87 12.98
CA ALA A 108 13.16 -18.16 14.09
C ALA A 108 11.75 -18.50 13.63
N PHE A 109 11.04 -19.33 14.39
CA PHE A 109 9.65 -19.59 14.16
C PHE A 109 8.77 -18.51 14.79
N PHE A 110 7.71 -18.16 14.06
CA PHE A 110 6.68 -17.22 14.47
C PHE A 110 5.35 -17.96 14.46
N GLN A 111 4.76 -18.10 15.64
CA GLN A 111 3.45 -18.72 15.83
C GLN A 111 2.34 -17.76 15.43
N VAL A 112 1.36 -18.22 14.67
CA VAL A 112 0.16 -17.44 14.35
C VAL A 112 -0.72 -17.35 15.61
N GLU A 113 -0.91 -16.13 16.10
CA GLU A 113 -1.81 -15.83 17.21
C GLU A 113 -3.24 -15.61 16.71
N SER A 114 -3.38 -14.81 15.63
CA SER A 114 -4.67 -14.55 15.01
C SER A 114 -4.52 -14.15 13.55
N ILE A 115 -5.59 -14.40 12.79
CA ILE A 115 -5.76 -13.94 11.42
C ILE A 115 -7.06 -13.16 11.33
N GLU A 116 -6.97 -11.87 11.02
CA GLU A 116 -8.12 -11.05 10.70
C GLU A 116 -8.25 -10.98 9.18
N VAL A 117 -9.44 -11.25 8.66
CA VAL A 117 -9.73 -11.19 7.22
C VAL A 117 -10.67 -10.04 6.95
N ARG A 118 -10.25 -9.12 6.10
CA ARG A 118 -11.08 -8.05 5.56
C ARG A 118 -11.16 -8.23 4.05
N HIS A 119 -12.37 -8.28 3.53
CA HIS A 119 -12.60 -8.32 2.09
C HIS A 119 -13.74 -7.37 1.72
N GLU A 120 -13.63 -6.77 0.55
CA GLU A 120 -14.66 -5.94 -0.05
C GLU A 120 -14.72 -6.28 -1.54
N SER A 121 -15.92 -6.51 -2.09
CA SER A 121 -16.03 -6.75 -3.52
C SER A 121 -15.72 -5.46 -4.30
N TYR A 122 -15.34 -5.61 -5.57
CA TYR A 122 -15.17 -4.44 -6.43
C TYR A 122 -16.49 -3.69 -6.61
N GLU A 123 -17.60 -4.42 -6.61
CA GLU A 123 -18.97 -3.93 -6.66
C GLU A 123 -19.33 -3.09 -5.42
N ASP A 124 -19.01 -3.59 -4.24
CA ASP A 124 -19.28 -2.89 -2.98
C ASP A 124 -18.48 -1.60 -2.90
N LEU A 125 -17.18 -1.64 -3.26
CA LEU A 125 -16.33 -0.47 -3.33
C LEU A 125 -16.87 0.60 -4.30
N GLU A 126 -17.39 0.18 -5.46
CA GLU A 126 -18.03 1.08 -6.43
C GLU A 126 -19.34 1.66 -5.90
N ALA A 127 -20.14 0.84 -5.21
CA ALA A 127 -21.41 1.26 -4.64
C ALA A 127 -21.24 2.25 -3.48
N GLU A 128 -20.21 2.05 -2.64
CA GLU A 128 -19.87 2.97 -1.55
C GLU A 128 -19.27 4.29 -2.04
N ALA A 129 -18.74 4.33 -3.27
CA ALA A 129 -18.05 5.49 -3.80
C ALA A 129 -19.01 6.68 -3.94
N LYS A 130 -18.58 7.83 -3.45
CA LYS A 130 -19.31 9.10 -3.50
C LYS A 130 -18.39 10.22 -3.96
N PRO A 131 -18.92 11.29 -4.56
CA PRO A 131 -18.12 12.46 -4.89
C PRO A 131 -17.40 12.98 -3.65
N ILE A 132 -16.13 13.34 -3.79
CA ILE A 132 -15.31 13.85 -2.70
C ILE A 132 -14.69 15.19 -3.07
N GLU A 133 -14.85 16.18 -2.19
CA GLU A 133 -14.26 17.52 -2.38
C GLU A 133 -12.88 17.63 -1.73
N ALA A 134 -12.68 16.97 -0.59
CA ALA A 134 -11.42 17.01 0.12
C ALA A 134 -11.17 15.72 0.91
N PHE A 135 -9.90 15.30 0.95
CA PHE A 135 -9.48 14.11 1.69
C PHE A 135 -7.99 14.17 2.03
N ARG A 136 -7.56 13.20 2.85
CA ARG A 136 -6.15 13.03 3.20
C ARG A 136 -5.71 11.62 2.96
N LEU A 137 -4.47 11.47 2.47
CA LEU A 137 -3.73 10.20 2.46
C LEU A 137 -2.58 10.28 3.47
N TYR A 138 -2.51 9.29 4.35
CA TYR A 138 -1.38 9.10 5.25
C TYR A 138 -0.47 8.03 4.67
N PHE A 139 0.76 8.38 4.35
CA PHE A 139 1.80 7.49 3.84
C PHE A 139 2.55 6.88 5.02
N ARG A 140 2.13 5.66 5.41
CA ARG A 140 2.61 4.95 6.59
C ARG A 140 4.01 4.36 6.41
N THR A 141 4.39 4.08 5.16
CA THR A 141 5.70 3.53 4.81
C THR A 141 6.33 4.34 3.69
N PRO A 142 7.66 4.24 3.51
CA PRO A 142 8.35 4.98 2.45
C PRO A 142 7.68 4.80 1.10
N THR A 143 7.40 5.91 0.44
CA THR A 143 6.68 5.98 -0.83
C THR A 143 7.52 6.74 -1.84
N TYR A 144 7.57 6.27 -3.07
CA TYR A 144 8.23 6.96 -4.18
C TYR A 144 7.54 6.62 -5.50
N PHE A 145 7.72 7.46 -6.49
CA PHE A 145 7.21 7.23 -7.85
C PHE A 145 8.37 7.19 -8.83
N LYS A 146 8.41 6.15 -9.67
CA LYS A 146 9.43 6.04 -10.71
C LYS A 146 9.23 7.13 -11.76
N GLU A 147 10.32 7.75 -12.18
CA GLU A 147 10.36 8.71 -13.27
C GLU A 147 10.87 7.99 -14.51
N LEU A 148 10.11 8.04 -15.60
CA LEU A 148 10.54 7.45 -16.88
C LEU A 148 11.75 8.22 -17.41
N GLY A 149 12.81 7.48 -17.76
CA GLY A 149 14.04 8.07 -18.31
C GLY A 149 14.94 8.77 -17.29
N SER A 150 14.63 8.67 -15.98
CA SER A 150 15.44 9.25 -14.92
C SER A 150 15.94 8.19 -13.94
N PRO A 151 17.17 8.27 -13.44
CA PRO A 151 17.65 7.47 -12.32
C PRO A 151 17.06 7.92 -10.98
N PHE A 152 16.46 9.10 -10.92
CA PHE A 152 15.85 9.66 -9.73
C PHE A 152 14.36 9.29 -9.65
N HIS A 153 13.85 9.25 -8.43
CA HIS A 153 12.44 9.02 -8.15
C HIS A 153 11.80 10.31 -7.63
N SER A 154 10.54 10.53 -8.00
CA SER A 154 9.75 11.59 -7.38
C SER A 154 9.41 11.20 -5.94
N LEU A 155 9.69 12.10 -5.01
CA LEU A 155 9.42 11.97 -3.57
C LEU A 155 8.28 12.87 -3.12
N PHE A 156 7.35 13.18 -4.01
CA PHE A 156 6.18 14.01 -3.72
C PHE A 156 4.88 13.31 -4.19
N PRO A 157 3.80 13.38 -3.39
CA PRO A 157 2.54 12.67 -3.67
C PRO A 157 1.64 13.42 -4.66
N GLU A 158 2.14 13.67 -5.86
CA GLU A 158 1.38 14.29 -6.94
C GLU A 158 0.16 13.45 -7.34
N PRO A 159 -1.06 14.04 -7.41
CA PRO A 159 -2.25 13.27 -7.79
C PRO A 159 -2.11 12.58 -9.15
N GLN A 160 -1.46 13.22 -10.13
CA GLN A 160 -1.23 12.68 -11.47
C GLN A 160 -0.34 11.43 -11.50
N ARG A 161 0.42 11.17 -10.41
CA ARG A 161 1.25 9.97 -10.25
C ARG A 161 0.54 8.87 -9.51
N ILE A 162 -0.33 9.23 -8.57
CA ILE A 162 -1.05 8.28 -7.70
C ILE A 162 -2.25 7.68 -8.43
N PHE A 163 -3.22 8.51 -8.77
CA PHE A 163 -4.56 8.05 -9.13
C PHE A 163 -4.68 7.36 -10.48
N PRO A 164 -4.02 7.82 -11.57
CA PRO A 164 -4.04 7.07 -12.83
C PRO A 164 -3.34 5.72 -12.73
N GLY A 165 -2.32 5.60 -11.87
CA GLY A 165 -1.67 4.32 -11.57
C GLY A 165 -2.58 3.34 -10.86
N LEU A 166 -3.37 3.82 -9.89
CA LEU A 166 -4.38 3.03 -9.19
C LEU A 166 -5.49 2.57 -10.13
N LEU A 167 -5.98 3.46 -11.00
CA LEU A 167 -7.01 3.11 -11.99
C LEU A 167 -6.52 2.04 -12.98
N LYS A 168 -5.27 2.13 -13.45
CA LYS A 168 -4.68 1.07 -14.29
C LYS A 168 -4.64 -0.27 -13.56
N LEU A 169 -4.28 -0.25 -12.29
CA LEU A 169 -4.22 -1.46 -11.48
C LEU A 169 -5.61 -2.03 -11.22
N TRP A 170 -6.59 -1.18 -10.91
CA TRP A 170 -8.00 -1.55 -10.77
C TRP A 170 -8.53 -2.23 -12.05
N ASN A 171 -8.39 -1.56 -13.20
CA ASN A 171 -8.87 -2.07 -14.47
C ASN A 171 -8.27 -3.45 -14.83
N ARG A 172 -7.01 -3.69 -14.42
CA ARG A 172 -6.34 -4.98 -14.64
C ARG A 172 -6.82 -6.06 -13.68
N SER A 173 -7.03 -5.73 -12.41
CA SER A 173 -7.26 -6.73 -11.35
C SER A 173 -8.73 -7.04 -11.11
N SER A 174 -9.65 -6.14 -11.48
CA SER A 174 -11.09 -6.32 -11.23
C SER A 174 -11.74 -7.39 -12.11
N GLY A 175 -11.12 -7.77 -13.23
CA GLY A 175 -11.72 -8.69 -14.22
C GLY A 175 -12.93 -8.13 -14.95
N ARG A 176 -13.23 -6.84 -14.78
CA ARG A 176 -14.42 -6.15 -15.29
C ARG A 176 -13.95 -5.07 -16.26
N GLY A 177 -14.19 -5.17 -17.47
CA GLY A 177 -13.87 -4.32 -18.63
C GLY A 177 -13.37 -2.86 -18.48
N GLY A 178 -12.82 -2.50 -17.31
CA GLY A 178 -12.31 -1.17 -17.01
C GLY A 178 -13.39 -0.13 -16.65
N LEU A 179 -13.13 0.73 -15.66
CA LEU A 179 -14.07 1.78 -15.24
C LEU A 179 -14.05 2.98 -16.18
N LYS A 180 -12.85 3.47 -16.47
CA LYS A 180 -12.59 4.70 -17.24
C LYS A 180 -11.19 4.62 -17.87
N ASP A 181 -10.93 5.50 -18.84
CA ASP A 181 -9.58 5.66 -19.41
C ASP A 181 -8.64 6.42 -18.44
N PRO A 182 -7.47 5.84 -18.09
CA PRO A 182 -6.52 6.51 -17.22
C PRO A 182 -5.95 7.81 -17.78
N SER A 183 -5.95 8.02 -19.10
CA SER A 183 -5.47 9.25 -19.73
C SER A 183 -6.48 10.39 -19.56
N GLU A 184 -7.77 10.12 -19.73
CA GLU A 184 -8.85 11.07 -19.47
C GLU A 184 -8.89 11.46 -18.00
N TYR A 185 -8.71 10.47 -17.11
CA TYR A 185 -8.61 10.72 -15.69
C TYR A 185 -7.43 11.62 -15.33
N ARG A 186 -6.27 11.38 -15.93
CA ARG A 186 -5.09 12.24 -15.77
C ARG A 186 -5.36 13.68 -16.23
N ALA A 187 -6.05 13.85 -17.36
CA ALA A 187 -6.40 15.17 -17.89
C ALA A 187 -7.36 15.92 -16.95
N TRP A 188 -8.32 15.23 -16.34
CA TRP A 188 -9.19 15.82 -15.33
C TRP A 188 -8.40 16.19 -14.05
N ILE A 189 -7.58 15.27 -13.54
CA ILE A 189 -6.75 15.50 -12.35
C ILE A 189 -5.91 16.77 -12.50
N SER A 190 -5.26 16.96 -13.66
CA SER A 190 -4.39 18.12 -13.88
C SER A 190 -5.10 19.47 -13.78
N LYS A 191 -6.43 19.49 -13.92
CA LYS A 191 -7.26 20.72 -13.87
C LYS A 191 -8.03 20.84 -12.56
N SER A 192 -8.33 19.72 -11.92
CA SER A 192 -9.38 19.69 -10.90
C SER A 192 -8.96 19.05 -9.57
N LEU A 193 -7.79 18.41 -9.46
CA LEU A 193 -7.35 17.76 -8.23
C LEU A 193 -5.95 18.23 -7.86
N GLY A 194 -5.82 18.91 -6.74
CA GLY A 194 -4.55 19.45 -6.25
C GLY A 194 -4.20 19.00 -4.84
N VAL A 195 -2.92 19.11 -4.48
CA VAL A 195 -2.45 19.00 -3.09
C VAL A 195 -2.72 20.33 -2.40
N SER A 196 -3.55 20.32 -1.34
CA SER A 196 -3.90 21.51 -0.56
C SER A 196 -3.11 21.66 0.75
N GLY A 197 -2.34 20.63 1.13
CA GLY A 197 -1.48 20.67 2.31
C GLY A 197 -0.71 19.38 2.48
N HIS A 198 0.42 19.42 3.13
CA HIS A 198 1.21 18.22 3.41
C HIS A 198 2.15 18.42 4.59
N GLU A 199 2.54 17.31 5.19
CA GLU A 199 3.69 17.20 6.09
C GLU A 199 4.42 15.91 5.74
N LEU A 200 5.58 16.05 5.12
CA LEU A 200 6.34 14.93 4.57
C LEU A 200 7.76 14.90 5.11
N SER A 201 8.26 13.70 5.35
CA SER A 201 9.66 13.45 5.73
C SER A 201 10.28 12.45 4.79
N THR A 202 11.45 12.74 4.26
CA THR A 202 12.24 11.78 3.48
C THR A 202 12.78 10.69 4.37
N ARG A 203 12.64 9.43 3.93
CA ARG A 203 13.14 8.25 4.60
C ARG A 203 14.04 7.45 3.68
N GLN A 204 15.23 7.13 4.15
CA GLN A 204 16.10 6.17 3.50
C GLN A 204 15.91 4.81 4.13
N VAL A 205 15.74 3.78 3.30
CA VAL A 205 15.67 2.38 3.71
C VAL A 205 16.73 1.57 3.02
N LEU A 206 17.25 0.57 3.70
CA LEU A 206 18.18 -0.41 3.14
C LEU A 206 17.39 -1.64 2.67
N MET A 207 17.65 -2.07 1.45
CA MET A 207 17.08 -3.24 0.79
C MET A 207 18.21 -4.21 0.46
N GLY A 208 18.69 -4.94 1.46
CA GLY A 208 19.94 -5.64 1.36
C GLY A 208 21.10 -4.64 1.17
N LYS A 209 21.82 -4.74 0.05
CA LYS A 209 22.91 -3.79 -0.29
C LYS A 209 22.43 -2.50 -0.99
N LYS A 210 21.17 -2.44 -1.43
CA LYS A 210 20.63 -1.28 -2.15
C LYS A 210 19.96 -0.30 -1.20
N LYS A 211 20.17 1.00 -1.44
CA LYS A 211 19.47 2.08 -0.75
C LYS A 211 18.25 2.49 -1.58
N ALA A 212 17.13 2.71 -0.93
CA ALA A 212 15.96 3.32 -1.52
C ALA A 212 15.55 4.54 -0.70
N LEU A 213 15.15 5.60 -1.39
CA LEU A 213 14.56 6.79 -0.79
C LEU A 213 13.05 6.76 -1.01
N GLY A 214 12.32 7.25 -0.04
CA GLY A 214 10.89 7.46 -0.11
C GLY A 214 10.46 8.52 0.89
N PHE A 215 9.26 9.02 0.79
CA PHE A 215 8.68 9.92 1.78
C PHE A 215 7.65 9.18 2.65
N THR A 216 7.43 9.67 3.84
CA THR A 216 6.36 9.30 4.77
C THR A 216 5.69 10.58 5.27
N GLY A 217 4.49 10.47 5.86
CA GLY A 217 3.74 11.61 6.37
C GLY A 217 2.33 11.64 5.80
N TRP A 218 1.80 12.84 5.55
CA TRP A 218 0.46 12.97 4.98
C TRP A 218 0.41 14.06 3.91
N ALA A 219 -0.57 13.92 3.00
CA ALA A 219 -0.96 14.95 2.06
C ALA A 219 -2.49 15.06 2.02
N SER A 220 -2.99 16.28 2.02
CA SER A 220 -4.39 16.62 1.80
C SER A 220 -4.59 17.00 0.35
N TYR A 221 -5.73 16.61 -0.19
CA TYR A 221 -6.12 16.87 -1.57
C TYR A 221 -7.46 17.59 -1.59
N GLU A 222 -7.62 18.47 -2.56
CA GLU A 222 -8.89 19.13 -2.86
C GLU A 222 -9.24 18.94 -4.33
N ALA A 223 -10.51 18.56 -4.56
CA ALA A 223 -11.08 18.43 -5.89
C ALA A 223 -11.97 19.65 -6.20
N LEU A 224 -11.80 20.22 -7.39
CA LEU A 224 -12.67 21.26 -7.92
C LEU A 224 -13.79 20.61 -8.73
N GLY A 225 -15.04 20.84 -8.32
CA GLY A 225 -16.20 20.23 -8.94
C GLY A 225 -16.44 18.79 -8.47
N GLY A 226 -17.71 18.44 -8.43
CA GLY A 226 -18.17 17.08 -8.10
C GLY A 226 -18.20 16.16 -9.31
N GLY A 227 -19.14 15.21 -9.31
CA GLY A 227 -19.43 14.30 -10.40
C GLY A 227 -18.61 13.01 -10.41
N GLU A 228 -18.64 12.33 -11.54
CA GLU A 228 -18.10 10.96 -11.68
C GLU A 228 -16.58 10.88 -11.44
N TRP A 229 -15.81 11.89 -11.79
CA TRP A 229 -14.38 11.89 -11.56
C TRP A 229 -14.01 12.08 -10.08
N ALA A 230 -14.77 12.89 -9.35
CA ALA A 230 -14.60 13.04 -7.91
C ALA A 230 -15.01 11.75 -7.17
N LYS A 231 -16.08 11.07 -7.65
CA LYS A 231 -16.49 9.75 -7.18
C LYS A 231 -15.40 8.70 -7.46
N LEU A 232 -14.83 8.69 -8.66
CA LEU A 232 -13.71 7.81 -9.02
C LEU A 232 -12.48 8.08 -8.14
N THR A 233 -12.23 9.36 -7.80
CA THR A 233 -11.11 9.72 -6.93
C THR A 233 -11.27 9.15 -5.52
N TRP A 234 -12.48 9.19 -4.96
CA TRP A 234 -12.80 8.53 -3.70
C TRP A 234 -12.54 7.03 -3.78
N LEU A 235 -13.05 6.38 -4.84
CA LEU A 235 -12.88 4.94 -5.07
C LEU A 235 -11.40 4.56 -5.15
N MET A 236 -10.60 5.31 -5.90
CA MET A 236 -9.17 5.05 -6.02
C MET A 236 -8.41 5.29 -4.70
N ALA A 237 -8.80 6.30 -3.92
CA ALA A 237 -8.21 6.56 -2.61
C ALA A 237 -8.51 5.42 -1.61
N LYS A 238 -9.73 4.88 -1.64
CA LYS A 238 -10.13 3.71 -0.85
C LYS A 238 -9.40 2.44 -1.29
N PHE A 239 -9.33 2.20 -2.60
CA PHE A 239 -8.62 1.06 -3.18
C PHE A 239 -7.11 1.08 -2.88
N ALA A 240 -6.51 2.26 -2.72
CA ALA A 240 -5.10 2.41 -2.34
C ALA A 240 -4.75 1.72 -1.02
N GLU A 241 -5.71 1.57 -0.09
CA GLU A 241 -5.50 0.86 1.17
C GLU A 241 -5.24 -0.63 0.96
N TYR A 242 -5.77 -1.23 -0.12
CA TYR A 242 -5.51 -2.62 -0.49
C TYR A 242 -4.28 -2.77 -1.39
N SER A 243 -4.08 -1.82 -2.28
CA SER A 243 -3.06 -1.95 -3.32
C SER A 243 -1.68 -1.43 -2.93
N ASN A 244 -1.56 -0.59 -1.91
CA ASN A 244 -0.46 0.36 -1.70
C ASN A 244 -0.29 1.30 -2.90
N VAL A 245 0.58 2.30 -2.83
CA VAL A 245 0.83 3.26 -3.91
C VAL A 245 2.30 3.36 -4.29
N GLY A 246 2.58 3.81 -5.49
CA GLY A 246 3.95 4.05 -5.96
C GLY A 246 4.75 2.80 -6.29
N GLY A 247 6.06 2.90 -6.17
CA GLY A 247 7.00 1.82 -6.48
C GLY A 247 7.11 0.77 -5.37
N ASN A 248 7.42 -0.46 -5.75
CA ASN A 248 7.76 -1.55 -4.83
C ASN A 248 6.69 -1.89 -3.77
N ARG A 249 5.41 -1.81 -4.17
CA ARG A 249 4.23 -2.11 -3.33
C ARG A 249 4.30 -3.51 -2.69
N THR A 250 4.82 -4.47 -3.43
CA THR A 250 5.03 -5.85 -2.95
C THR A 250 6.18 -6.01 -1.95
N GLY A 251 6.99 -4.98 -1.77
CA GLY A 251 8.07 -4.92 -0.78
C GLY A 251 7.70 -4.03 0.41
N GLY A 252 6.42 -3.76 0.64
CA GLY A 252 5.94 -3.00 1.80
C GLY A 252 6.07 -1.48 1.68
N PHE A 253 6.40 -0.96 0.49
CA PHE A 253 6.38 0.47 0.22
C PHE A 253 4.98 0.96 -0.10
N GLY A 254 4.74 2.25 0.14
CA GLY A 254 3.50 2.90 -0.26
C GLY A 254 2.24 2.45 0.50
N VAL A 255 2.38 1.93 1.70
CA VAL A 255 1.21 1.65 2.56
C VAL A 255 0.55 2.96 2.93
N VAL A 256 -0.72 3.10 2.59
CA VAL A 256 -1.48 4.31 2.85
C VAL A 256 -2.73 4.02 3.69
N ARG A 257 -3.22 5.08 4.35
CA ARG A 257 -4.54 5.15 4.96
C ARG A 257 -5.29 6.33 4.34
N PHE A 258 -6.49 6.08 3.88
CA PHE A 258 -7.41 7.08 3.35
C PHE A 258 -8.28 7.65 4.46
N GLU A 259 -8.45 8.97 4.46
CA GLU A 259 -9.31 9.68 5.38
C GLU A 259 -10.11 10.74 4.60
N PRO A 260 -11.39 10.47 4.32
CA PRO A 260 -12.27 11.48 3.73
C PRO A 260 -12.46 12.62 4.74
N LYS A 261 -12.39 13.86 4.30
CA LYS A 261 -12.80 14.99 5.14
C LYS A 261 -14.33 15.03 5.16
N ALA A 262 -14.90 15.25 6.35
CA ALA A 262 -16.33 15.46 6.49
C ALA A 262 -16.77 16.71 5.69
N GLU A 263 -17.93 16.63 5.06
CA GLU A 263 -18.59 17.80 4.45
C GLU A 263 -18.74 18.89 5.51
N GLY A 264 -18.25 20.10 5.21
CA GLY A 264 -18.33 21.24 6.13
C GLY A 264 -17.07 21.56 6.94
N ALA A 265 -15.97 20.83 6.81
CA ALA A 265 -14.69 21.25 7.39
C ALA A 265 -14.20 22.51 6.66
N ALA A 266 -14.10 23.63 7.41
CA ALA A 266 -13.73 24.95 6.88
C ALA A 266 -12.49 24.86 5.98
N ARG A 267 -12.61 25.37 4.76
CA ARG A 267 -11.44 25.59 3.89
C ARG A 267 -10.46 26.50 4.64
N PRO A 268 -9.17 26.15 4.71
CA PRO A 268 -8.19 27.13 5.14
C PRO A 268 -8.31 28.35 4.22
N PRO A 269 -8.16 29.58 4.74
CA PRO A 269 -8.28 30.79 3.92
C PRO A 269 -7.31 30.69 2.74
N ARG A 270 -7.83 30.92 1.52
CA ARG A 270 -6.97 31.07 0.36
C ARG A 270 -6.03 32.24 0.68
N GLY A 271 -4.74 32.02 0.54
CA GLY A 271 -3.77 33.09 0.62
C GLY A 271 -4.20 34.24 -0.34
N PRO A 272 -3.76 35.48 -0.07
CA PRO A 272 -4.21 36.63 -0.83
C PRO A 272 -4.01 36.38 -2.33
N GLU A 273 -5.10 36.52 -3.10
CA GLU A 273 -5.03 36.58 -4.55
C GLU A 273 -4.27 37.86 -4.91
N GLY A 274 -3.15 37.69 -5.56
CA GLY A 274 -2.56 38.73 -6.39
C GLY A 274 -1.50 39.61 -5.72
N ALA A 275 -0.32 39.44 -6.19
CA ALA A 275 0.47 40.54 -6.70
C ALA A 275 1.37 39.99 -7.80
N ALA A 276 1.17 40.56 -8.99
CA ALA A 276 1.88 40.28 -10.24
C ALA A 276 3.40 40.35 -10.12
#